data_d88d3518e3a75bfa4decd74349c10e4b
#
_entry.id   d88d3518e3a75bfa4decd74349c10e4b
#
_cell.length_a   1.000
_cell.length_b   1.000
_cell.length_c   1.000
_cell.angle_alpha   90.00
_cell.angle_beta   90.00
_cell.angle_gamma   90.00
#
_symmetry.space_group_name_H-M   'P 1'
#
loop_
_entity.id
_entity.type
_entity.pdbx_description
1 polymer ?
#
loop_
_entity_poly.entity_id
_entity_poly.type
_entity_poly.pdbx_seq_one_letter_code
_entity_poly.pdbx_strand_id
1 'polypeptide(L)'
;MDPQFLVFGQLTREYLLPAMGSARLDVAGGSLLYVAAGLKVWESNVGLIGRVGSDYPREWLNEYKSRGFDTRGIRILLQNMDVREFFAYNDSFEVNHINPVSHFARREMTFPKSLLGYQPPNEKSADKAGVLSVTDIPNDYLDARAAHLCPMDLVTQTQLIAGLKRGTASTFTLDPAPSTMTMAARRELPALLNGVTAFLPSQDELRNLFWGAKHDLWQMAEAVSLYGCEYVVIKCGARGQLLYDSNTKRKWEIPAYPARVADPTGAGDAFCGGFLSGYCRNYDPLEGVLYGNVSASLKLEGNGAFYPLDVLPGLAAARLNALKDMVRQV
;
A
#
# COMPACT_ATOMS: atom_id res chain seq x y z
N MET A 1 -16.77 -6.40 -17.42
CA MET A 1 -17.36 -5.82 -16.20
C MET A 1 -16.46 -4.70 -15.77
N ASP A 2 -17.03 -3.58 -15.43
CA ASP A 2 -16.26 -2.45 -14.95
C ASP A 2 -15.77 -2.69 -13.52
N PRO A 3 -14.61 -2.18 -13.13
CA PRO A 3 -14.05 -2.43 -11.82
C PRO A 3 -14.91 -1.81 -10.72
N GLN A 4 -15.14 -2.58 -9.65
CA GLN A 4 -15.85 -2.10 -8.47
C GLN A 4 -14.91 -1.46 -7.46
N PHE A 5 -13.64 -1.82 -7.52
CA PHE A 5 -12.58 -1.34 -6.63
C PHE A 5 -11.43 -0.77 -7.45
N LEU A 6 -10.96 0.41 -7.08
CA LEU A 6 -9.85 1.08 -7.74
C LEU A 6 -8.64 1.18 -6.82
N VAL A 7 -7.47 0.95 -7.37
CA VAL A 7 -6.20 1.15 -6.67
C VAL A 7 -5.35 2.14 -7.46
N PHE A 8 -4.93 3.21 -6.81
CA PHE A 8 -4.08 4.26 -7.36
C PHE A 8 -2.69 4.19 -6.77
N GLY A 9 -1.65 4.10 -7.57
CA GLY A 9 -0.30 4.03 -7.04
C GLY A 9 0.78 3.85 -8.09
N GLN A 10 1.96 3.48 -7.61
CA GLN A 10 3.13 3.27 -8.45
C GLN A 10 3.34 1.79 -8.75
N LEU A 11 3.77 1.52 -9.98
CA LEU A 11 4.34 0.25 -10.43
C LEU A 11 5.85 0.42 -10.50
N THR A 12 6.61 -0.49 -9.90
CA THR A 12 8.07 -0.40 -9.83
C THR A 12 8.75 -1.63 -10.41
N ARG A 13 10.05 -1.48 -10.64
CA ARG A 13 11.00 -2.57 -10.96
C ARG A 13 11.86 -2.78 -9.72
N GLU A 14 11.66 -3.88 -9.04
CA GLU A 14 12.26 -4.13 -7.75
C GLU A 14 13.48 -5.02 -7.81
N TYR A 15 14.46 -4.68 -6.99
CA TYR A 15 15.70 -5.41 -6.77
C TYR A 15 15.79 -5.71 -5.28
N LEU A 16 15.46 -6.94 -4.91
CA LEU A 16 15.35 -7.36 -3.51
C LEU A 16 16.51 -8.27 -3.12
N LEU A 17 17.18 -7.90 -2.06
CA LEU A 17 18.11 -8.72 -1.33
C LEU A 17 17.46 -9.07 0.01
N PRO A 18 16.75 -10.22 0.12
CA PRO A 18 16.05 -10.59 1.34
C PRO A 18 17.03 -10.92 2.47
N ALA A 19 16.55 -10.91 3.73
CA ALA A 19 17.36 -11.35 4.88
C ALA A 19 17.83 -12.80 4.72
N MET A 20 16.96 -13.64 4.19
CA MET A 20 17.24 -15.06 3.92
C MET A 20 16.75 -15.43 2.52
N GLY A 21 17.44 -16.39 1.88
CA GLY A 21 17.06 -16.89 0.56
C GLY A 21 17.71 -16.15 -0.60
N SER A 22 17.23 -16.41 -1.80
CA SER A 22 17.83 -15.91 -3.03
C SER A 22 17.38 -14.48 -3.34
N ALA A 23 18.31 -13.69 -3.88
CA ALA A 23 18.01 -12.36 -4.40
C ALA A 23 16.99 -12.42 -5.54
N ARG A 24 16.16 -11.40 -5.65
CA ARG A 24 15.19 -11.23 -6.73
C ARG A 24 15.50 -9.92 -7.43
N LEU A 25 15.89 -10.04 -8.67
CA LEU A 25 16.44 -8.91 -9.41
C LEU A 25 15.52 -8.60 -10.59
N ASP A 26 15.15 -7.32 -10.71
CA ASP A 26 14.32 -6.82 -11.80
C ASP A 26 12.97 -7.55 -11.88
N VAL A 27 12.22 -7.48 -10.79
CA VAL A 27 10.89 -8.09 -10.68
C VAL A 27 9.79 -7.03 -10.57
N ALA A 28 8.58 -7.38 -10.95
CA ALA A 28 7.44 -6.49 -10.84
C ALA A 28 7.05 -6.25 -9.38
N GLY A 29 6.80 -5.00 -9.02
CA GLY A 29 6.38 -4.57 -7.68
C GLY A 29 5.73 -3.20 -7.66
N GLY A 30 5.84 -2.54 -6.52
CA GLY A 30 5.24 -1.23 -6.26
C GLY A 30 3.95 -1.28 -5.45
N SER A 31 3.66 -0.21 -4.73
CA SER A 31 2.50 -0.12 -3.83
C SER A 31 1.18 -0.46 -4.53
N LEU A 32 1.00 0.00 -5.78
CA LEU A 32 -0.17 -0.33 -6.59
C LEU A 32 -0.39 -1.84 -6.69
N LEU A 33 0.67 -2.59 -6.97
CA LEU A 33 0.58 -4.02 -7.22
C LEU A 33 0.35 -4.81 -5.93
N TYR A 34 1.03 -4.43 -4.84
CA TYR A 34 0.86 -5.08 -3.54
C TYR A 34 -0.53 -4.83 -2.94
N VAL A 35 -1.04 -3.59 -3.00
CA VAL A 35 -2.41 -3.29 -2.58
C VAL A 35 -3.42 -4.07 -3.41
N ALA A 36 -3.27 -4.05 -4.74
CA ALA A 36 -4.17 -4.75 -5.64
C ALA A 36 -4.19 -6.26 -5.39
N ALA A 37 -3.03 -6.87 -5.13
CA ALA A 37 -2.95 -8.28 -4.79
C ALA A 37 -3.63 -8.59 -3.45
N GLY A 38 -3.39 -7.78 -2.41
CA GLY A 38 -4.06 -7.93 -1.11
C GLY A 38 -5.58 -7.81 -1.19
N LEU A 39 -6.07 -6.89 -2.03
CA LEU A 39 -7.49 -6.73 -2.33
C LEU A 39 -8.06 -7.93 -3.12
N LYS A 40 -7.31 -8.42 -4.11
CA LYS A 40 -7.73 -9.50 -5.00
C LYS A 40 -7.79 -10.88 -4.34
N VAL A 41 -7.19 -11.06 -3.18
CA VAL A 41 -7.43 -12.24 -2.32
C VAL A 41 -8.94 -12.42 -2.05
N TRP A 42 -9.69 -11.33 -2.04
CA TRP A 42 -11.06 -11.26 -1.61
C TRP A 42 -12.05 -10.83 -2.70
N GLU A 43 -11.60 -10.05 -3.68
CA GLU A 43 -12.43 -9.39 -4.68
C GLU A 43 -11.95 -9.70 -6.11
N SER A 44 -12.88 -9.81 -7.05
CA SER A 44 -12.54 -10.14 -8.44
C SER A 44 -12.35 -8.91 -9.34
N ASN A 45 -13.09 -7.82 -9.10
CA ASN A 45 -13.21 -6.69 -10.02
C ASN A 45 -12.34 -5.50 -9.57
N VAL A 46 -11.03 -5.62 -9.78
CA VAL A 46 -10.02 -4.64 -9.35
C VAL A 46 -9.42 -3.92 -10.55
N GLY A 47 -9.57 -2.59 -10.58
CA GLY A 47 -8.97 -1.68 -11.56
C GLY A 47 -7.69 -1.06 -11.03
N LEU A 48 -6.66 -1.03 -11.87
CA LEU A 48 -5.36 -0.46 -11.58
C LEU A 48 -5.21 0.89 -12.27
N ILE A 49 -4.82 1.92 -11.50
CA ILE A 49 -4.54 3.25 -12.02
C ILE A 49 -3.10 3.62 -11.68
N GLY A 50 -2.29 3.79 -12.72
CA GLY A 50 -0.88 4.08 -12.59
C GLY A 50 -0.28 4.62 -13.88
N ARG A 51 0.97 5.07 -13.82
CA ARG A 51 1.76 5.46 -14.99
C ARG A 51 3.04 4.67 -15.04
N VAL A 52 3.45 4.29 -16.24
CA VAL A 52 4.72 3.61 -16.50
C VAL A 52 5.38 4.21 -17.74
N GLY A 53 6.70 4.12 -17.82
CA GLY A 53 7.44 4.54 -19.00
C GLY A 53 7.31 3.56 -20.18
N SER A 54 7.82 3.99 -21.33
CA SER A 54 7.91 3.15 -22.54
C SER A 54 8.80 1.92 -22.35
N ASP A 55 9.73 1.99 -21.39
CA ASP A 55 10.69 0.95 -21.01
C ASP A 55 10.16 -0.07 -19.98
N TYR A 56 8.91 0.10 -19.51
CA TYR A 56 8.30 -0.87 -18.59
C TYR A 56 7.98 -2.19 -19.29
N PRO A 57 8.34 -3.36 -18.73
CA PRO A 57 8.15 -4.66 -19.36
C PRO A 57 6.69 -4.95 -19.71
N ARG A 58 6.41 -5.19 -21.00
CA ARG A 58 5.04 -5.45 -21.49
C ARG A 58 4.50 -6.79 -21.02
N GLU A 59 5.37 -7.76 -20.84
CA GLU A 59 5.05 -9.09 -20.29
C GLU A 59 4.42 -8.98 -18.89
N TRP A 60 4.86 -8.02 -18.06
CA TRP A 60 4.26 -7.81 -16.73
C TRP A 60 2.85 -7.24 -16.83
N LEU A 61 2.60 -6.30 -17.76
CA LEU A 61 1.25 -5.79 -18.00
C LEU A 61 0.31 -6.88 -18.51
N ASN A 62 0.83 -7.80 -19.33
CA ASN A 62 0.07 -8.96 -19.78
C ASN A 62 -0.20 -9.95 -18.64
N GLU A 63 0.76 -10.16 -17.73
CA GLU A 63 0.57 -10.96 -16.52
C GLU A 63 -0.54 -10.38 -15.64
N TYR A 64 -0.56 -9.05 -15.42
CA TYR A 64 -1.62 -8.40 -14.63
C TYR A 64 -3.00 -8.67 -15.23
N LYS A 65 -3.14 -8.55 -16.55
CA LYS A 65 -4.37 -8.89 -17.26
C LYS A 65 -4.75 -10.37 -17.12
N SER A 66 -3.78 -11.27 -17.27
CA SER A 66 -4.02 -12.72 -17.15
C SER A 66 -4.45 -13.13 -15.75
N ARG A 67 -4.00 -12.39 -14.74
CA ARG A 67 -4.44 -12.55 -13.35
C ARG A 67 -5.79 -11.88 -13.06
N GLY A 68 -6.43 -11.29 -14.07
CA GLY A 68 -7.77 -10.71 -13.99
C GLY A 68 -7.83 -9.33 -13.33
N PHE A 69 -6.76 -8.54 -13.41
CA PHE A 69 -6.80 -7.11 -13.11
C PHE A 69 -7.27 -6.32 -14.34
N ASP A 70 -8.09 -5.30 -14.13
CA ASP A 70 -8.37 -4.33 -15.17
C ASP A 70 -7.23 -3.30 -15.24
N THR A 71 -6.51 -3.29 -16.35
CA THR A 71 -5.31 -2.46 -16.55
C THR A 71 -5.57 -1.24 -17.44
N ARG A 72 -6.83 -0.95 -17.81
CA ARG A 72 -7.18 0.20 -18.68
C ARG A 72 -6.77 1.55 -18.08
N GLY A 73 -6.67 1.64 -16.75
CA GLY A 73 -6.16 2.80 -16.04
C GLY A 73 -4.63 2.90 -15.95
N ILE A 74 -3.86 1.94 -16.50
CA ILE A 74 -2.40 2.03 -16.57
C ILE A 74 -2.02 2.79 -17.85
N ARG A 75 -1.54 4.03 -17.67
CA ARG A 75 -1.08 4.86 -18.77
C ARG A 75 0.39 4.62 -19.08
N ILE A 76 0.68 4.28 -20.33
CA ILE A 76 2.04 4.08 -20.81
C ILE A 76 2.51 5.38 -21.47
N LEU A 77 3.55 5.98 -20.91
CA LEU A 77 4.15 7.21 -21.41
C LEU A 77 5.10 6.92 -22.59
N LEU A 78 5.30 7.92 -23.44
CA LEU A 78 6.23 7.81 -24.59
C LEU A 78 7.71 7.84 -24.15
N GLN A 79 7.99 8.41 -23.00
CA GLN A 79 9.32 8.51 -22.43
C GLN A 79 9.61 7.35 -21.46
N ASN A 80 10.89 7.08 -21.24
CA ASN A 80 11.32 6.17 -20.20
C ASN A 80 11.10 6.78 -18.83
N MET A 81 10.83 5.92 -17.83
CA MET A 81 10.71 6.31 -16.42
C MET A 81 11.60 5.45 -15.54
N ASP A 82 12.40 6.09 -14.69
CA ASP A 82 13.15 5.34 -13.68
C ASP A 82 12.24 4.97 -12.50
N VAL A 83 11.60 3.80 -12.62
CA VAL A 83 10.74 3.21 -11.59
C VAL A 83 11.46 2.10 -10.81
N ARG A 84 12.80 2.09 -10.83
CA ARG A 84 13.59 1.09 -10.08
C ARG A 84 13.54 1.38 -8.60
N GLU A 85 13.41 0.31 -7.80
CA GLU A 85 13.55 0.34 -6.34
C GLU A 85 14.46 -0.77 -5.86
N PHE A 86 15.31 -0.45 -4.90
CA PHE A 86 16.25 -1.38 -4.30
C PHE A 86 15.93 -1.57 -2.82
N PHE A 87 15.87 -2.83 -2.40
CA PHE A 87 15.59 -3.24 -1.02
C PHE A 87 16.66 -4.24 -0.56
N ALA A 88 17.42 -3.90 0.47
CA ALA A 88 18.30 -4.83 1.15
C ALA A 88 17.85 -4.98 2.60
N TYR A 89 17.42 -6.18 2.97
CA TYR A 89 16.99 -6.50 4.32
C TYR A 89 18.14 -7.06 5.15
N ASN A 90 18.20 -6.64 6.42
CA ASN A 90 19.02 -7.28 7.44
C ASN A 90 18.24 -8.40 8.17
N ASP A 91 18.90 -9.09 9.11
CA ASP A 91 18.31 -10.20 9.87
C ASP A 91 17.14 -9.77 10.78
N SER A 92 17.03 -8.47 11.08
CA SER A 92 15.90 -7.88 11.82
C SER A 92 14.77 -7.40 10.89
N PHE A 93 14.84 -7.70 9.59
CA PHE A 93 13.93 -7.24 8.55
C PHE A 93 13.86 -5.71 8.39
N GLU A 94 14.87 -4.99 8.84
CA GLU A 94 15.02 -3.57 8.52
C GLU A 94 15.53 -3.42 7.09
N VAL A 95 14.95 -2.48 6.35
CA VAL A 95 15.24 -2.26 4.94
C VAL A 95 16.24 -1.13 4.74
N ASN A 96 17.15 -1.32 3.79
CA ASN A 96 18.06 -0.30 3.28
C ASN A 96 17.85 -0.12 1.78
N HIS A 97 17.72 1.12 1.33
CA HIS A 97 17.47 1.49 -0.08
C HIS A 97 18.68 2.12 -0.76
N ILE A 98 19.76 2.35 -0.02
CA ILE A 98 20.95 3.07 -0.52
C ILE A 98 22.11 2.12 -0.77
N ASN A 99 23.08 2.60 -1.59
CA ASN A 99 24.34 1.92 -1.82
C ASN A 99 24.22 0.43 -2.24
N PRO A 100 23.47 0.11 -3.30
CA PRO A 100 23.28 -1.28 -3.71
C PRO A 100 24.60 -1.99 -4.01
N VAL A 101 25.63 -1.30 -4.54
CA VAL A 101 26.93 -1.89 -4.84
C VAL A 101 27.55 -2.59 -3.62
N SER A 102 27.52 -1.93 -2.45
CA SER A 102 28.05 -2.52 -1.22
C SER A 102 27.27 -3.75 -0.76
N HIS A 103 25.95 -3.77 -0.95
CA HIS A 103 25.11 -4.89 -0.57
C HIS A 103 25.33 -6.11 -1.46
N PHE A 104 25.51 -5.91 -2.78
CA PHE A 104 25.87 -6.97 -3.71
C PHE A 104 27.28 -7.52 -3.42
N ALA A 105 28.27 -6.64 -3.18
CA ALA A 105 29.64 -7.04 -2.88
C ALA A 105 29.71 -7.90 -1.59
N ARG A 106 29.02 -7.50 -0.52
CA ARG A 106 28.97 -8.27 0.76
C ARG A 106 28.40 -9.66 0.60
N ARG A 107 27.54 -9.88 -0.41
CA ARG A 107 26.93 -11.19 -0.71
C ARG A 107 27.65 -11.93 -1.82
N GLU A 108 28.82 -11.46 -2.24
CA GLU A 108 29.63 -12.04 -3.33
C GLU A 108 28.84 -12.20 -4.64
N MET A 109 27.90 -11.29 -4.88
CA MET A 109 27.01 -11.30 -6.05
C MET A 109 27.47 -10.33 -7.10
N THR A 110 27.31 -10.69 -8.37
CA THR A 110 27.54 -9.79 -9.50
C THR A 110 26.52 -8.65 -9.47
N PHE A 111 27.01 -7.41 -9.55
CA PHE A 111 26.16 -6.23 -9.61
C PHE A 111 25.40 -6.16 -10.94
N PRO A 112 24.07 -6.07 -10.94
CA PRO A 112 23.28 -6.06 -12.16
C PRO A 112 23.45 -4.75 -12.93
N LYS A 113 23.71 -4.84 -14.23
CA LYS A 113 23.87 -3.67 -15.11
C LYS A 113 22.64 -2.75 -15.10
N SER A 114 21.46 -3.32 -14.92
CA SER A 114 20.18 -2.59 -14.82
C SER A 114 20.08 -1.67 -13.61
N LEU A 115 20.92 -1.85 -12.57
CA LEU A 115 21.01 -0.94 -11.42
C LEU A 115 22.09 0.15 -11.57
N LEU A 116 22.82 0.20 -12.68
CA LEU A 116 23.77 1.29 -12.90
C LEU A 116 23.02 2.64 -12.91
N GLY A 117 23.57 3.61 -12.16
CA GLY A 117 22.94 4.93 -12.02
C GLY A 117 21.65 4.94 -11.19
N TYR A 118 21.37 3.89 -10.44
CA TYR A 118 20.24 3.89 -9.49
C TYR A 118 20.39 5.00 -8.47
N GLN A 119 19.29 5.72 -8.24
CA GLN A 119 19.16 6.69 -7.17
C GLN A 119 18.05 6.23 -6.22
N PRO A 120 18.25 6.30 -4.90
CA PRO A 120 17.20 5.97 -3.93
C PRO A 120 16.03 6.96 -4.05
N PRO A 121 14.81 6.57 -3.63
CA PRO A 121 13.62 7.40 -3.80
C PRO A 121 13.74 8.81 -3.25
N ASN A 122 14.47 9.00 -2.15
CA ASN A 122 14.68 10.32 -1.52
C ASN A 122 15.61 11.25 -2.32
N GLU A 123 16.41 10.71 -3.23
CA GLU A 123 17.37 11.45 -4.06
C GLU A 123 16.87 11.64 -5.50
N LYS A 124 15.85 10.87 -5.91
CA LYS A 124 15.22 11.07 -7.22
C LYS A 124 14.54 12.42 -7.25
N SER A 125 14.87 13.23 -8.24
CA SER A 125 14.02 14.38 -8.58
C SER A 125 12.62 13.85 -8.93
N ALA A 126 11.58 14.44 -8.33
CA ALA A 126 10.21 14.05 -8.65
C ALA A 126 9.98 14.12 -10.17
N ASP A 127 9.89 12.96 -10.81
CA ASP A 127 9.51 12.91 -12.23
C ASP A 127 8.05 13.31 -12.35
N LYS A 128 7.82 14.55 -12.79
CA LYS A 128 6.48 15.09 -12.99
C LYS A 128 5.63 14.25 -13.93
N ALA A 129 6.26 13.49 -14.82
CA ALA A 129 5.54 12.61 -15.74
C ALA A 129 4.89 11.42 -15.04
N GLY A 130 5.49 10.95 -13.94
CA GLY A 130 4.95 9.87 -13.10
C GLY A 130 3.79 10.30 -12.20
N VAL A 131 3.56 11.60 -12.02
CA VAL A 131 2.49 12.12 -11.15
C VAL A 131 1.13 11.82 -11.77
N LEU A 132 0.28 11.11 -11.02
CA LEU A 132 -1.09 10.82 -11.44
C LEU A 132 -1.96 12.07 -11.44
N SER A 133 -2.98 12.07 -12.28
CA SER A 133 -3.98 13.12 -12.35
C SER A 133 -5.37 12.55 -12.56
N VAL A 134 -6.39 13.38 -12.37
CA VAL A 134 -7.78 12.99 -12.61
C VAL A 134 -8.02 12.51 -14.05
N THR A 135 -7.22 12.99 -15.01
CA THR A 135 -7.32 12.57 -16.42
C THR A 135 -6.80 11.16 -16.70
N ASP A 136 -6.16 10.52 -15.73
CA ASP A 136 -5.75 9.12 -15.84
C ASP A 136 -6.88 8.14 -15.47
N ILE A 137 -7.97 8.64 -14.91
CA ILE A 137 -9.14 7.85 -14.52
C ILE A 137 -10.00 7.62 -15.77
N PRO A 138 -10.16 6.39 -16.26
CA PRO A 138 -11.14 6.09 -17.31
C PRO A 138 -12.55 6.48 -16.87
N ASN A 139 -13.37 6.99 -17.79
CA ASN A 139 -14.72 7.49 -17.44
C ASN A 139 -15.59 6.40 -16.78
N ASP A 140 -15.51 5.16 -17.26
CA ASP A 140 -16.23 4.00 -16.71
C ASP A 140 -15.72 3.55 -15.33
N TYR A 141 -14.56 4.05 -14.89
CA TYR A 141 -14.08 3.82 -13.52
C TYR A 141 -14.74 4.74 -12.49
N LEU A 142 -15.40 5.80 -12.92
CA LEU A 142 -16.15 6.68 -12.03
C LEU A 142 -17.37 6.01 -11.41
N ASP A 143 -17.82 4.87 -11.97
CA ASP A 143 -18.89 4.04 -11.42
C ASP A 143 -18.39 3.02 -10.37
N ALA A 144 -17.11 3.07 -10.02
CA ALA A 144 -16.56 2.20 -8.97
C ALA A 144 -17.15 2.54 -7.59
N ARG A 145 -17.26 1.52 -6.75
CA ARG A 145 -17.80 1.64 -5.38
C ARG A 145 -16.79 2.26 -4.41
N ALA A 146 -15.51 1.88 -4.55
CA ALA A 146 -14.49 2.21 -3.58
C ALA A 146 -13.11 2.40 -4.22
N ALA A 147 -12.28 3.21 -3.59
CA ALA A 147 -10.91 3.45 -4.06
C ALA A 147 -9.91 3.47 -2.89
N HIS A 148 -8.72 2.92 -3.17
CA HIS A 148 -7.54 3.07 -2.32
C HIS A 148 -6.49 3.93 -3.01
N LEU A 149 -5.97 4.92 -2.27
CA LEU A 149 -4.86 5.76 -2.71
C LEU A 149 -3.59 5.33 -1.97
N CYS A 150 -2.66 4.74 -2.71
CA CYS A 150 -1.34 4.37 -2.24
C CYS A 150 -0.49 5.60 -1.89
N PRO A 151 0.69 5.42 -1.26
CA PRO A 151 1.62 6.50 -0.97
C PRO A 151 1.97 7.34 -2.20
N MET A 152 1.67 8.63 -2.15
CA MET A 152 2.02 9.66 -3.13
C MET A 152 1.97 11.04 -2.48
N ASP A 153 2.27 12.11 -3.21
CA ASP A 153 2.20 13.47 -2.66
C ASP A 153 0.76 13.88 -2.28
N LEU A 154 0.64 14.75 -1.27
CA LEU A 154 -0.64 15.16 -0.70
C LEU A 154 -1.57 15.85 -1.73
N VAL A 155 -1.00 16.64 -2.63
CA VAL A 155 -1.76 17.37 -3.64
C VAL A 155 -2.40 16.39 -4.62
N THR A 156 -1.63 15.44 -5.10
CA THR A 156 -2.11 14.37 -5.99
C THR A 156 -3.23 13.56 -5.34
N GLN A 157 -3.04 13.10 -4.09
CA GLN A 157 -4.07 12.34 -3.37
C GLN A 157 -5.35 13.17 -3.21
N THR A 158 -5.25 14.45 -2.84
CA THR A 158 -6.40 15.36 -2.68
C THR A 158 -7.15 15.55 -4.00
N GLN A 159 -6.43 15.76 -5.11
CA GLN A 159 -7.03 15.95 -6.42
C GLN A 159 -7.74 14.68 -6.94
N LEU A 160 -7.13 13.52 -6.73
CA LEU A 160 -7.72 12.24 -7.14
C LEU A 160 -9.00 11.94 -6.36
N ILE A 161 -9.03 12.16 -5.04
CA ILE A 161 -10.25 12.02 -4.23
C ILE A 161 -11.34 12.97 -4.72
N ALA A 162 -11.00 14.24 -4.96
CA ALA A 162 -11.95 15.21 -5.47
C ALA A 162 -12.50 14.82 -6.86
N GLY A 163 -11.65 14.23 -7.70
CA GLY A 163 -12.06 13.69 -9.00
C GLY A 163 -13.02 12.52 -8.88
N LEU A 164 -12.72 11.58 -8.00
CA LEU A 164 -13.53 10.38 -7.75
C LEU A 164 -14.89 10.70 -7.11
N LYS A 165 -14.96 11.72 -6.25
CA LYS A 165 -16.23 12.19 -5.66
C LYS A 165 -17.23 12.72 -6.70
N ARG A 166 -16.83 12.90 -7.95
CA ARG A 166 -17.73 13.24 -9.07
C ARG A 166 -18.49 12.02 -9.63
N GLY A 167 -18.03 10.83 -9.30
CA GLY A 167 -18.66 9.55 -9.64
C GLY A 167 -19.49 8.98 -8.49
N THR A 168 -19.60 7.65 -8.46
CA THR A 168 -20.42 6.91 -7.46
C THR A 168 -19.63 6.41 -6.27
N ALA A 169 -18.30 6.53 -6.28
CA ALA A 169 -17.45 6.05 -5.19
C ALA A 169 -17.77 6.78 -3.88
N SER A 170 -18.05 6.00 -2.85
CA SER A 170 -18.39 6.50 -1.51
C SER A 170 -17.35 6.11 -0.43
N THR A 171 -16.46 5.17 -0.73
CA THR A 171 -15.43 4.69 0.19
C THR A 171 -14.05 5.05 -0.34
N PHE A 172 -13.30 5.84 0.43
CA PHE A 172 -11.93 6.23 0.13
C PHE A 172 -11.02 5.81 1.27
N THR A 173 -10.04 4.96 0.98
CA THR A 173 -8.98 4.62 1.92
C THR A 173 -7.65 5.17 1.44
N LEU A 174 -6.80 5.57 2.36
CA LEU A 174 -5.57 6.28 2.04
C LEU A 174 -4.41 5.79 2.89
N ASP A 175 -3.30 5.46 2.22
CA ASP A 175 -2.00 5.25 2.83
C ASP A 175 -1.09 6.46 2.53
N PRO A 176 -0.52 7.12 3.54
CA PRO A 176 0.34 8.28 3.30
C PRO A 176 1.72 7.87 2.78
N ALA A 177 2.37 8.76 2.03
CA ALA A 177 3.79 8.58 1.76
C ALA A 177 4.63 8.95 3.00
N PRO A 178 5.65 8.16 3.37
CA PRO A 178 6.51 8.49 4.52
C PRO A 178 7.11 9.89 4.44
N SER A 179 7.47 10.35 3.24
CA SER A 179 8.02 11.69 2.99
C SER A 179 7.03 12.83 3.26
N THR A 180 5.73 12.56 3.24
CA THR A 180 4.68 13.54 3.51
C THR A 180 4.26 13.58 4.97
N MET A 181 4.67 12.61 5.78
CA MET A 181 4.33 12.53 7.20
C MET A 181 5.34 13.31 8.06
N THR A 182 5.29 14.64 7.95
CA THR A 182 6.16 15.56 8.64
C THR A 182 5.35 16.61 9.44
N MET A 183 5.97 17.24 10.42
CA MET A 183 5.33 18.35 11.17
C MET A 183 4.84 19.47 10.24
N ALA A 184 5.57 19.78 9.18
CA ALA A 184 5.21 20.82 8.22
C ALA A 184 3.92 20.47 7.47
N ALA A 185 3.77 19.22 7.08
CA ALA A 185 2.61 18.72 6.32
C ALA A 185 1.31 18.67 7.14
N ARG A 186 1.37 18.75 8.47
CA ARG A 186 0.16 18.74 9.34
C ARG A 186 -0.89 19.77 8.94
N ARG A 187 -0.48 20.90 8.37
CA ARG A 187 -1.40 21.98 7.94
C ARG A 187 -2.20 21.60 6.69
N GLU A 188 -1.69 20.69 5.90
CA GLU A 188 -2.30 20.25 4.62
C GLU A 188 -3.21 19.04 4.80
N LEU A 189 -2.96 18.22 5.84
CA LEU A 189 -3.72 17.00 6.10
C LEU A 189 -5.23 17.20 6.25
N PRO A 190 -5.76 18.29 6.85
CA PRO A 190 -7.22 18.50 6.90
C PRO A 190 -7.88 18.58 5.53
N ALA A 191 -7.21 19.15 4.53
CA ALA A 191 -7.73 19.20 3.17
C ALA A 191 -7.78 17.82 2.52
N LEU A 192 -6.80 16.96 2.81
CA LEU A 192 -6.70 15.60 2.30
C LEU A 192 -7.70 14.65 2.98
N LEU A 193 -7.76 14.69 4.33
CA LEU A 193 -8.48 13.70 5.12
C LEU A 193 -9.98 13.98 5.24
N ASN A 194 -10.43 15.16 4.85
CA ASN A 194 -11.85 15.50 4.89
C ASN A 194 -12.67 14.62 3.94
N GLY A 195 -13.48 13.74 4.54
CA GLY A 195 -14.32 12.79 3.82
C GLY A 195 -13.53 11.57 3.27
N VAL A 196 -12.38 11.28 3.87
CA VAL A 196 -11.71 9.97 3.73
C VAL A 196 -12.33 9.01 4.74
N THR A 197 -12.68 7.83 4.29
CA THR A 197 -13.27 6.79 5.14
C THR A 197 -12.22 6.27 6.12
N ALA A 198 -11.06 5.82 5.64
CA ALA A 198 -10.01 5.33 6.52
C ALA A 198 -8.62 5.83 6.11
N PHE A 199 -7.89 6.33 7.09
CA PHE A 199 -6.50 6.70 7.01
C PHE A 199 -5.65 5.59 7.65
N LEU A 200 -4.69 5.05 6.90
CA LEU A 200 -3.98 3.81 7.21
C LEU A 200 -2.46 3.99 7.42
N PRO A 201 -2.00 4.90 8.28
CA PRO A 201 -0.58 5.15 8.46
C PRO A 201 0.11 4.01 9.23
N SER A 202 1.43 3.92 9.07
CA SER A 202 2.29 3.20 10.00
C SER A 202 2.49 3.98 11.30
N GLN A 203 2.90 3.29 12.36
CA GLN A 203 3.25 3.94 13.63
C GLN A 203 4.39 4.96 13.48
N ASP A 204 5.34 4.68 12.58
CA ASP A 204 6.52 5.54 12.39
C ASP A 204 6.15 6.81 11.62
N GLU A 205 5.27 6.71 10.64
CA GLU A 205 4.70 7.87 9.94
C GLU A 205 3.94 8.78 10.90
N LEU A 206 3.12 8.23 11.79
CA LEU A 206 2.45 9.04 12.81
C LEU A 206 3.44 9.68 13.79
N ARG A 207 4.45 8.96 14.25
CA ARG A 207 5.49 9.53 15.11
C ARG A 207 6.24 10.66 14.44
N ASN A 208 6.55 10.53 13.14
CA ASN A 208 7.19 11.60 12.38
C ASN A 208 6.27 12.82 12.25
N LEU A 209 4.97 12.61 11.99
CA LEU A 209 3.99 13.68 11.93
C LEU A 209 3.87 14.46 13.25
N PHE A 210 3.99 13.76 14.37
CA PHE A 210 3.93 14.33 15.74
C PHE A 210 5.30 14.46 16.39
N TRP A 211 6.37 14.58 15.60
CA TRP A 211 7.73 14.70 16.11
C TRP A 211 7.83 15.77 17.21
N GLY A 212 8.49 15.42 18.32
CA GLY A 212 8.64 16.28 19.48
C GLY A 212 7.43 16.37 20.41
N ALA A 213 6.26 15.86 20.05
CA ALA A 213 5.10 15.78 20.94
C ALA A 213 5.18 14.52 21.82
N LYS A 214 4.79 14.67 23.11
CA LYS A 214 4.71 13.54 24.06
C LYS A 214 3.32 12.87 23.96
N HIS A 215 2.95 12.38 22.77
CA HIS A 215 1.70 11.67 22.54
C HIS A 215 1.95 10.17 22.40
N ASP A 216 1.07 9.36 22.96
CA ASP A 216 0.97 7.96 22.60
C ASP A 216 0.23 7.79 21.25
N LEU A 217 0.22 6.57 20.70
CA LEU A 217 -0.40 6.31 19.40
C LEU A 217 -1.92 6.57 19.38
N TRP A 218 -2.61 6.37 20.52
CA TRP A 218 -4.04 6.65 20.61
C TRP A 218 -4.33 8.15 20.56
N GLN A 219 -3.53 8.95 21.28
CA GLN A 219 -3.63 10.41 21.23
C GLN A 219 -3.32 10.95 19.82
N MET A 220 -2.34 10.34 19.12
CA MET A 220 -2.04 10.69 17.74
C MET A 220 -3.20 10.33 16.79
N ALA A 221 -3.80 9.14 16.95
CA ALA A 221 -4.97 8.72 16.16
C ALA A 221 -6.16 9.68 16.36
N GLU A 222 -6.44 10.02 17.61
CA GLU A 222 -7.48 10.97 17.96
C GLU A 222 -7.24 12.35 17.34
N ALA A 223 -6.01 12.88 17.45
CA ALA A 223 -5.64 14.17 16.87
C ALA A 223 -5.77 14.19 15.34
N VAL A 224 -5.39 13.10 14.65
CA VAL A 224 -5.52 12.98 13.19
C VAL A 224 -6.98 12.84 12.78
N SER A 225 -7.80 12.13 13.54
CA SER A 225 -9.23 11.96 13.22
C SER A 225 -9.99 13.30 13.16
N LEU A 226 -9.52 14.31 13.91
CA LEU A 226 -10.09 15.66 13.86
C LEU A 226 -9.88 16.36 12.50
N TYR A 227 -9.03 15.81 11.63
CA TYR A 227 -8.85 16.32 10.27
C TYR A 227 -9.94 15.83 9.29
N GLY A 228 -10.87 14.95 9.73
CA GLY A 228 -12.10 14.63 9.02
C GLY A 228 -12.18 13.23 8.42
N CYS A 229 -11.25 12.31 8.72
CA CYS A 229 -11.43 10.90 8.40
C CYS A 229 -12.30 10.19 9.45
N GLU A 230 -13.06 9.17 8.99
CA GLU A 230 -13.94 8.41 9.88
C GLU A 230 -13.15 7.43 10.77
N TYR A 231 -12.13 6.79 10.20
CA TYR A 231 -11.31 5.81 10.90
C TYR A 231 -9.82 6.09 10.75
N VAL A 232 -9.06 5.84 11.81
CA VAL A 232 -7.60 5.81 11.78
C VAL A 232 -7.14 4.40 12.13
N VAL A 233 -6.40 3.77 11.22
CA VAL A 233 -5.85 2.42 11.43
C VAL A 233 -4.33 2.48 11.41
N ILE A 234 -3.72 2.32 12.56
CA ILE A 234 -2.27 2.41 12.71
C ILE A 234 -1.65 1.03 12.48
N LYS A 235 -0.82 0.90 11.47
CA LYS A 235 -0.05 -0.32 11.18
C LYS A 235 1.17 -0.37 12.12
N CYS A 236 1.23 -1.37 13.02
CA CYS A 236 2.28 -1.49 14.05
C CYS A 236 3.23 -2.68 13.79
N GLY A 237 3.35 -3.15 12.54
CA GLY A 237 4.20 -4.28 12.16
C GLY A 237 3.81 -5.56 12.90
N ALA A 238 4.80 -6.22 13.54
CA ALA A 238 4.59 -7.47 14.26
C ALA A 238 3.64 -7.36 15.48
N ARG A 239 3.36 -6.15 15.95
CA ARG A 239 2.39 -5.93 17.03
C ARG A 239 0.94 -5.90 16.55
N GLY A 240 0.70 -5.89 15.25
CA GLY A 240 -0.63 -5.81 14.67
C GLY A 240 -1.10 -4.39 14.38
N GLN A 241 -2.34 -4.08 14.68
CA GLN A 241 -2.97 -2.81 14.33
C GLN A 241 -3.74 -2.21 15.50
N LEU A 242 -3.81 -0.87 15.49
CA LEU A 242 -4.69 -0.09 16.35
C LEU A 242 -5.77 0.55 15.48
N LEU A 243 -7.04 0.33 15.80
CA LEU A 243 -8.17 0.94 15.11
C LEU A 243 -8.85 1.96 16.03
N TYR A 244 -8.98 3.18 15.55
CA TYR A 244 -9.73 4.26 16.19
C TYR A 244 -10.92 4.68 15.32
N ASP A 245 -12.11 4.66 15.90
CA ASP A 245 -13.35 5.16 15.28
C ASP A 245 -13.61 6.59 15.76
N SER A 246 -13.56 7.55 14.86
CA SER A 246 -13.75 8.97 15.18
C SER A 246 -15.17 9.33 15.62
N ASN A 247 -16.17 8.55 15.18
CA ASN A 247 -17.58 8.81 15.48
C ASN A 247 -17.97 8.30 16.88
N THR A 248 -17.57 7.05 17.19
CA THR A 248 -17.93 6.39 18.44
C THR A 248 -16.86 6.52 19.54
N LYS A 249 -15.65 6.99 19.18
CA LYS A 249 -14.45 7.07 20.03
C LYS A 249 -13.97 5.70 20.52
N ARG A 250 -14.44 4.62 19.90
CA ARG A 250 -14.03 3.26 20.24
C ARG A 250 -12.62 2.98 19.75
N LYS A 251 -11.93 2.12 20.49
CA LYS A 251 -10.56 1.70 20.27
C LYS A 251 -10.48 0.17 20.26
N TRP A 252 -9.73 -0.39 19.30
CA TRP A 252 -9.46 -1.82 19.22
C TRP A 252 -7.98 -2.08 19.00
N GLU A 253 -7.48 -3.06 19.68
CA GLU A 253 -6.16 -3.65 19.46
C GLU A 253 -6.33 -4.99 18.76
N ILE A 254 -5.78 -5.12 17.58
CA ILE A 254 -5.83 -6.34 16.78
C ILE A 254 -4.40 -6.85 16.64
N PRO A 255 -4.05 -8.01 17.21
CA PRO A 255 -2.71 -8.57 17.08
C PRO A 255 -2.43 -8.98 15.63
N ALA A 256 -1.17 -8.95 15.23
CA ALA A 256 -0.78 -9.50 13.94
C ALA A 256 -1.06 -11.01 13.90
N TYR A 257 -1.59 -11.48 12.76
CA TYR A 257 -1.70 -12.93 12.55
C TYR A 257 -0.28 -13.54 12.51
N PRO A 258 -0.01 -14.61 13.27
CA PRO A 258 1.29 -15.25 13.27
C PRO A 258 1.64 -15.78 11.88
N ALA A 259 2.69 -15.25 11.28
CA ALA A 259 3.15 -15.62 9.95
C ALA A 259 4.67 -15.83 9.96
N ARG A 260 5.15 -16.79 9.17
CA ARG A 260 6.59 -16.96 8.94
C ARG A 260 7.05 -15.95 7.91
N VAL A 261 7.83 -14.96 8.33
CA VAL A 261 8.30 -13.92 7.45
C VAL A 261 9.36 -14.44 6.49
N ALA A 262 9.04 -14.45 5.19
CA ALA A 262 9.97 -14.72 4.11
C ALA A 262 10.39 -13.41 3.41
N ASP A 263 9.40 -12.52 3.15
CA ASP A 263 9.63 -11.24 2.49
C ASP A 263 8.62 -10.20 3.01
N PRO A 264 9.05 -9.17 3.76
CA PRO A 264 8.14 -8.16 4.31
C PRO A 264 7.73 -7.07 3.30
N THR A 265 8.35 -7.04 2.10
CA THR A 265 8.07 -6.03 1.07
C THR A 265 6.58 -6.03 0.70
N GLY A 266 5.93 -4.87 0.78
CA GLY A 266 4.53 -4.72 0.39
C GLY A 266 3.49 -5.34 1.35
N ALA A 267 3.89 -5.80 2.54
CA ALA A 267 2.93 -6.35 3.51
C ALA A 267 1.95 -5.28 4.02
N GLY A 268 2.43 -4.05 4.24
CA GLY A 268 1.59 -2.90 4.59
C GLY A 268 0.61 -2.53 3.48
N ASP A 269 1.07 -2.58 2.24
CA ASP A 269 0.23 -2.35 1.06
C ASP A 269 -0.84 -3.44 0.92
N ALA A 270 -0.45 -4.72 1.06
CA ALA A 270 -1.39 -5.84 1.03
C ALA A 270 -2.46 -5.72 2.14
N PHE A 271 -2.07 -5.22 3.32
CA PHE A 271 -3.01 -4.87 4.38
C PHE A 271 -4.05 -3.85 3.89
N CYS A 272 -3.62 -2.77 3.24
CA CYS A 272 -4.52 -1.73 2.75
C CYS A 272 -5.54 -2.27 1.75
N GLY A 273 -5.11 -3.16 0.84
CA GLY A 273 -6.00 -3.83 -0.10
C GLY A 273 -7.05 -4.72 0.58
N GLY A 274 -6.62 -5.55 1.52
CA GLY A 274 -7.53 -6.38 2.32
C GLY A 274 -8.50 -5.54 3.17
N PHE A 275 -8.01 -4.46 3.78
CA PHE A 275 -8.86 -3.53 4.54
C PHE A 275 -9.99 -2.98 3.68
N LEU A 276 -9.70 -2.50 2.47
CA LEU A 276 -10.72 -1.97 1.57
C LEU A 276 -11.82 -2.99 1.27
N SER A 277 -11.45 -4.24 0.99
CA SER A 277 -12.43 -5.31 0.76
C SER A 277 -13.28 -5.58 1.99
N GLY A 278 -12.63 -5.85 3.14
CA GLY A 278 -13.33 -6.19 4.38
C GLY A 278 -14.31 -5.10 4.81
N TYR A 279 -13.87 -3.83 4.79
CA TYR A 279 -14.71 -2.69 5.10
C TYR A 279 -15.93 -2.60 4.19
N CYS A 280 -15.75 -2.72 2.89
CA CYS A 280 -16.84 -2.59 1.92
C CYS A 280 -17.89 -3.71 2.00
N ARG A 281 -17.65 -4.82 2.68
CA ARG A 281 -18.64 -5.90 2.83
C ARG A 281 -19.80 -5.49 3.70
N ASN A 282 -19.52 -4.90 4.87
CA ASN A 282 -20.52 -4.56 5.87
C ASN A 282 -20.39 -3.12 6.37
N TYR A 283 -19.47 -2.32 5.82
CA TYR A 283 -19.09 -0.99 6.31
C TYR A 283 -18.64 -1.02 7.78
N ASP A 284 -17.99 -2.13 8.16
CA ASP A 284 -17.41 -2.35 9.48
C ASP A 284 -15.88 -2.19 9.42
N PRO A 285 -15.30 -1.18 10.10
CA PRO A 285 -13.86 -0.97 10.11
C PRO A 285 -13.08 -2.11 10.75
N LEU A 286 -13.67 -2.82 11.71
CA LEU A 286 -13.05 -3.97 12.34
C LEU A 286 -12.91 -5.14 11.35
N GLU A 287 -13.94 -5.45 10.58
CA GLU A 287 -13.86 -6.42 9.48
C GLU A 287 -12.77 -5.98 8.47
N GLY A 288 -12.70 -4.68 8.15
CA GLY A 288 -11.63 -4.14 7.31
C GLY A 288 -10.24 -4.49 7.85
N VAL A 289 -9.98 -4.25 9.14
CA VAL A 289 -8.68 -4.57 9.77
C VAL A 289 -8.38 -6.07 9.74
N LEU A 290 -9.37 -6.91 10.01
CA LEU A 290 -9.19 -8.37 10.00
C LEU A 290 -8.80 -8.89 8.61
N TYR A 291 -9.50 -8.43 7.56
CA TYR A 291 -9.18 -8.79 6.17
C TYR A 291 -7.81 -8.27 5.76
N GLY A 292 -7.47 -7.04 6.13
CA GLY A 292 -6.15 -6.46 5.91
C GLY A 292 -5.03 -7.26 6.57
N ASN A 293 -5.21 -7.62 7.83
CA ASN A 293 -4.25 -8.41 8.60
C ASN A 293 -4.00 -9.78 7.93
N VAL A 294 -5.05 -10.46 7.48
CA VAL A 294 -4.90 -11.73 6.75
C VAL A 294 -4.16 -11.52 5.43
N SER A 295 -4.51 -10.50 4.62
CA SER A 295 -3.81 -10.21 3.36
C SER A 295 -2.32 -9.94 3.60
N ALA A 296 -1.98 -9.16 4.63
CA ALA A 296 -0.59 -8.92 5.04
C ALA A 296 0.12 -10.22 5.45
N SER A 297 -0.55 -11.06 6.25
CA SER A 297 0.03 -12.33 6.71
C SER A 297 0.35 -13.29 5.57
N LEU A 298 -0.50 -13.34 4.54
CA LEU A 298 -0.25 -14.13 3.34
C LEU A 298 0.95 -13.57 2.57
N LYS A 299 1.04 -12.23 2.40
CA LYS A 299 2.16 -11.59 1.70
C LYS A 299 3.50 -11.84 2.38
N LEU A 300 3.54 -11.82 3.70
CA LEU A 300 4.75 -12.04 4.48
C LEU A 300 5.41 -13.42 4.24
N GLU A 301 4.63 -14.46 3.94
CA GLU A 301 5.10 -15.84 3.82
C GLU A 301 5.71 -16.18 2.46
N GLY A 302 5.67 -15.25 1.51
CA GLY A 302 6.27 -15.51 0.21
C GLY A 302 6.73 -14.28 -0.54
N ASN A 303 7.42 -14.55 -1.63
CA ASN A 303 8.08 -13.55 -2.42
C ASN A 303 7.18 -12.99 -3.53
N GLY A 304 7.27 -11.66 -3.75
CA GLY A 304 6.59 -10.96 -4.83
C GLY A 304 5.14 -10.61 -4.52
N ALA A 305 4.59 -9.72 -5.36
CA ALA A 305 3.27 -9.16 -5.13
C ALA A 305 2.15 -10.20 -5.26
N PHE A 306 2.30 -11.19 -6.12
CA PHE A 306 1.25 -12.15 -6.42
C PHE A 306 1.21 -13.39 -5.52
N TYR A 307 2.20 -13.58 -4.64
CA TYR A 307 2.20 -14.73 -3.75
C TYR A 307 0.87 -14.94 -2.98
N PRO A 308 0.20 -13.88 -2.48
CA PRO A 308 -1.09 -14.05 -1.79
C PRO A 308 -2.20 -14.63 -2.67
N LEU A 309 -2.07 -14.54 -3.99
CA LEU A 309 -3.06 -15.08 -4.94
C LEU A 309 -2.82 -16.54 -5.30
N ASP A 310 -1.61 -17.04 -5.05
CA ASP A 310 -1.16 -18.39 -5.43
C ASP A 310 -1.16 -19.35 -4.22
N VAL A 311 -1.70 -18.92 -3.06
CA VAL A 311 -1.83 -19.76 -1.86
C VAL A 311 -2.99 -20.76 -1.98
N LEU A 312 -3.01 -21.73 -1.06
CA LEU A 312 -4.06 -22.77 -1.03
C LEU A 312 -5.46 -22.14 -0.92
N PRO A 313 -6.43 -22.59 -1.73
CA PRO A 313 -7.81 -22.15 -1.61
C PRO A 313 -8.34 -22.35 -0.18
N GLY A 314 -9.04 -21.34 0.34
CA GLY A 314 -9.60 -21.37 1.69
C GLY A 314 -8.65 -20.95 2.81
N LEU A 315 -7.33 -20.82 2.56
CA LEU A 315 -6.38 -20.42 3.59
C LEU A 315 -6.69 -19.04 4.17
N ALA A 316 -7.05 -18.08 3.32
CA ALA A 316 -7.43 -16.73 3.74
C ALA A 316 -8.65 -16.76 4.69
N ALA A 317 -9.68 -17.52 4.33
CA ALA A 317 -10.89 -17.66 5.15
C ALA A 317 -10.59 -18.35 6.50
N ALA A 318 -9.75 -19.37 6.52
CA ALA A 318 -9.33 -20.04 7.75
C ALA A 318 -8.57 -19.10 8.70
N ARG A 319 -7.63 -18.29 8.16
CA ARG A 319 -6.92 -17.28 8.95
C ARG A 319 -7.86 -16.20 9.49
N LEU A 320 -8.81 -15.74 8.68
CA LEU A 320 -9.81 -14.77 9.10
C LEU A 320 -10.63 -15.26 10.30
N ASN A 321 -11.09 -16.50 10.25
CA ASN A 321 -11.84 -17.08 11.35
C ASN A 321 -11.00 -17.20 12.63
N ALA A 322 -9.76 -17.64 12.53
CA ALA A 322 -8.86 -17.73 13.67
C ALA A 322 -8.51 -16.36 14.30
N LEU A 323 -8.43 -15.31 13.47
CA LEU A 323 -8.10 -13.96 13.94
C LEU A 323 -9.25 -13.29 14.69
N LYS A 324 -10.51 -13.59 14.34
CA LYS A 324 -11.71 -13.00 14.98
C LYS A 324 -11.73 -13.20 16.50
N ASP A 325 -11.24 -14.35 16.96
CA ASP A 325 -11.22 -14.69 18.39
C ASP A 325 -10.10 -13.97 19.16
N MET A 326 -9.21 -13.26 18.47
CA MET A 326 -8.03 -12.60 19.07
C MET A 326 -8.22 -11.09 19.28
N VAL A 327 -9.31 -10.52 18.79
CA VAL A 327 -9.61 -9.08 18.87
C VAL A 327 -9.87 -8.63 20.30
N ARG A 328 -9.37 -7.45 20.66
CA ARG A 328 -9.65 -6.83 21.97
C ARG A 328 -10.16 -5.41 21.74
N GLN A 329 -11.28 -5.11 22.35
CA GLN A 329 -11.75 -3.73 22.51
C GLN A 329 -11.15 -3.16 23.80
N VAL A 330 -10.57 -1.94 23.75
CA VAL A 330 -9.90 -1.24 24.87
C VAL A 330 -10.62 0.06 25.23
#